data_1509098ce3f7af22ae324571fe40a3f7
#
_entry.id   1509098ce3f7af22ae324571fe40a3f7
#
_cell.length_a   1.000
_cell.length_b   1.000
_cell.length_c   1.000
_cell.angle_alpha   90.00
_cell.angle_beta   90.00
_cell.angle_gamma   90.00
#
_symmetry.space_group_name_H-M   'P 1'
#
loop_
_entity.id
_entity.type
_entity.pdbx_description
1 polymer ?
#
loop_
_entity_poly.entity_id
_entity_poly.type
_entity_poly.pdbx_seq_one_letter_code
_entity_poly.pdbx_strand_id
1 'polypeptide(L)'
;MNLFTLLFKLLNTGKIPAYEYQLDGIENFQQSNRMHFKDLLDRQAIGYEVDGNSIKVEQADIPSADVLSYYVKESSYYDQNTATYHSRIVALCPVLHKAADEYYVRETVSEDDDDQSSLNIQKFPLFWVKYDDIKTYLSGQDVMTSNLNNAAKMSMDDFFSTNHYKGDIYMTTNMQNRSLQQYCATDSLLKKEQTRIEKQITDFEEHIWRTPVDSVEQARRDSIAALNLKGKKAGKAAEA
;
A
#
# COMPACT_ATOMS: atom_id res chain seq x y z
N MET A 1 17.51 1.64 12.68
CA MET A 1 16.45 0.94 13.45
C MET A 1 15.34 0.58 12.46
N ASN A 2 14.75 -0.63 12.54
CA ASN A 2 13.63 -1.02 11.68
C ASN A 2 12.39 -0.18 12.01
N LEU A 3 11.58 0.17 11.01
CA LEU A 3 10.33 0.95 11.16
C LEU A 3 9.37 0.31 12.17
N PHE A 4 9.15 -1.03 12.08
CA PHE A 4 8.27 -1.72 13.02
C PHE A 4 8.78 -1.62 14.47
N THR A 5 10.08 -1.80 14.70
CA THR A 5 10.68 -1.63 16.03
C THR A 5 10.49 -0.21 16.58
N LEU A 6 10.56 0.81 15.71
CA LEU A 6 10.29 2.19 16.10
C LEU A 6 8.83 2.35 16.53
N LEU A 7 7.88 1.91 15.69
CA LEU A 7 6.45 2.00 16.00
C LEU A 7 6.11 1.25 17.28
N PHE A 8 6.66 0.05 17.47
CA PHE A 8 6.45 -0.77 18.66
C PHE A 8 6.91 -0.07 19.95
N LYS A 9 8.10 0.55 19.93
CA LYS A 9 8.61 1.34 21.06
C LYS A 9 7.75 2.56 21.36
N LEU A 10 7.26 3.24 20.33
CA LEU A 10 6.39 4.41 20.50
C LEU A 10 5.01 4.02 21.08
N LEU A 11 4.47 2.89 20.67
CA LEU A 11 3.24 2.33 21.23
C LEU A 11 3.41 1.92 22.69
N ASN A 12 4.49 1.20 23.01
CA ASN A 12 4.79 0.79 24.38
C ASN A 12 4.94 1.98 25.34
N THR A 13 5.53 3.07 24.86
CA THR A 13 5.65 4.32 25.65
C THR A 13 4.41 5.19 25.62
N GLY A 14 3.34 4.78 24.96
CA GLY A 14 2.08 5.52 24.85
C GLY A 14 2.18 6.84 24.09
N LYS A 15 3.26 7.04 23.31
CA LYS A 15 3.50 8.28 22.54
C LYS A 15 2.63 8.41 21.31
N ILE A 16 2.23 7.29 20.73
CA ILE A 16 1.34 7.22 19.57
C ILE A 16 0.16 6.29 19.84
N PRO A 17 -1.03 6.54 19.27
CA PRO A 17 -2.14 5.62 19.32
C PRO A 17 -2.05 4.57 18.22
N ALA A 18 -2.47 3.34 18.50
CA ALA A 18 -2.78 2.33 17.52
C ALA A 18 -4.30 2.20 17.33
N TYR A 19 -4.72 1.84 16.13
CA TYR A 19 -6.11 1.59 15.79
C TYR A 19 -6.26 0.17 15.25
N GLU A 20 -7.38 -0.45 15.56
CA GLU A 20 -7.65 -1.82 15.16
C GLU A 20 -7.77 -1.95 13.64
N TYR A 21 -7.14 -2.99 13.08
CA TYR A 21 -7.36 -3.37 11.69
C TYR A 21 -8.72 -4.09 11.57
N GLN A 22 -9.61 -3.55 10.75
CA GLN A 22 -10.93 -4.11 10.51
C GLN A 22 -10.95 -4.88 9.19
N LEU A 23 -11.50 -6.10 9.24
CA LEU A 23 -11.56 -7.00 8.07
C LEU A 23 -12.60 -6.55 7.02
N ASP A 24 -13.51 -5.66 7.39
CA ASP A 24 -14.53 -5.10 6.50
C ASP A 24 -13.99 -4.03 5.52
N GLY A 25 -12.69 -3.71 5.63
CA GLY A 25 -12.03 -2.73 4.78
C GLY A 25 -12.36 -1.27 5.10
N ILE A 26 -13.06 -1.01 6.21
CA ILE A 26 -13.37 0.35 6.68
C ILE A 26 -12.40 0.72 7.79
N GLU A 27 -11.38 1.50 7.47
CA GLU A 27 -10.48 1.99 8.50
C GLU A 27 -11.15 3.10 9.31
N ASN A 28 -11.25 2.88 10.60
CA ASN A 28 -11.83 3.82 11.53
C ASN A 28 -10.80 4.30 12.55
N PHE A 29 -10.43 5.58 12.46
CA PHE A 29 -9.46 6.23 13.34
C PHE A 29 -10.12 6.97 14.51
N GLN A 30 -11.32 6.57 14.93
CA GLN A 30 -12.01 7.14 16.09
C GLN A 30 -11.45 6.58 17.39
N GLN A 31 -11.71 7.31 18.48
CA GLN A 31 -11.30 6.90 19.83
C GLN A 31 -11.84 5.50 20.23
N SER A 32 -13.02 5.15 19.75
CA SER A 32 -13.66 3.84 20.00
C SER A 32 -12.88 2.64 19.45
N ASN A 33 -12.08 2.87 18.41
CA ASN A 33 -11.30 1.84 17.71
C ASN A 33 -9.81 1.87 18.07
N ARG A 34 -9.47 2.60 19.15
CA ARG A 34 -8.09 2.54 19.66
C ARG A 34 -7.83 1.18 20.26
N MET A 35 -6.69 0.61 19.88
CA MET A 35 -6.18 -0.62 20.45
C MET A 35 -5.26 -0.32 21.62
N HIS A 36 -5.41 -1.03 22.72
CA HIS A 36 -4.43 -0.98 23.80
C HIS A 36 -3.20 -1.82 23.43
N PHE A 37 -2.04 -1.33 23.83
CA PHE A 37 -0.78 -2.04 23.53
C PHE A 37 -0.77 -3.47 24.07
N LYS A 38 -1.38 -3.69 25.24
CA LYS A 38 -1.53 -5.03 25.82
C LYS A 38 -2.34 -5.96 24.93
N ASP A 39 -3.45 -5.48 24.34
CA ASP A 39 -4.28 -6.29 23.45
C ASP A 39 -3.52 -6.71 22.19
N LEU A 40 -2.59 -5.85 21.70
CA LEU A 40 -1.69 -6.19 20.60
C LEU A 40 -0.75 -7.34 20.98
N LEU A 41 -0.15 -7.28 22.17
CA LEU A 41 0.76 -8.31 22.66
C LEU A 41 0.04 -9.65 22.83
N ASP A 42 -1.13 -9.64 23.44
CA ASP A 42 -1.95 -10.83 23.68
C ASP A 42 -2.39 -11.47 22.34
N ARG A 43 -2.82 -10.67 21.35
CA ARG A 43 -3.22 -11.17 20.02
C ARG A 43 -2.07 -11.81 19.23
N GLN A 44 -0.86 -11.30 19.41
CA GLN A 44 0.32 -11.81 18.71
C GLN A 44 1.09 -12.84 19.52
N ALA A 45 0.61 -13.21 20.71
CA ALA A 45 1.28 -14.11 21.66
C ALA A 45 2.73 -13.68 21.97
N ILE A 46 2.95 -12.36 22.06
CA ILE A 46 4.26 -11.79 22.42
C ILE A 46 4.38 -11.81 23.93
N GLY A 47 5.47 -12.41 24.44
CA GLY A 47 5.79 -12.46 25.87
C GLY A 47 6.06 -11.04 26.41
N TYR A 48 5.52 -10.72 27.58
CA TYR A 48 5.78 -9.45 28.25
C TYR A 48 5.71 -9.60 29.76
N GLU A 49 6.42 -8.72 30.47
CA GLU A 49 6.36 -8.57 31.92
C GLU A 49 5.69 -7.25 32.28
N VAL A 50 4.82 -7.28 33.29
CA VAL A 50 4.18 -6.09 33.84
C VAL A 50 4.93 -5.63 35.07
N ASP A 51 5.54 -4.44 35.01
CA ASP A 51 6.22 -3.79 36.12
C ASP A 51 5.45 -2.52 36.51
N GLY A 52 4.53 -2.66 37.47
CA GLY A 52 3.64 -1.58 37.87
C GLY A 52 2.73 -1.11 36.74
N ASN A 53 2.98 0.08 36.21
CA ASN A 53 2.21 0.68 35.13
C ASN A 53 2.94 0.61 33.77
N SER A 54 4.10 -0.05 33.70
CA SER A 54 4.90 -0.21 32.48
C SER A 54 4.92 -1.66 32.02
N ILE A 55 4.94 -1.84 30.71
CA ILE A 55 5.05 -3.17 30.07
C ILE A 55 6.49 -3.28 29.53
N LYS A 56 7.18 -4.33 29.94
CA LYS A 56 8.52 -4.68 29.44
C LYS A 56 8.38 -5.82 28.46
N VAL A 57 8.89 -5.63 27.25
CA VAL A 57 8.98 -6.66 26.21
C VAL A 57 10.45 -6.87 25.88
N GLU A 58 10.90 -8.10 25.88
CA GLU A 58 12.27 -8.41 25.45
C GLU A 58 12.44 -8.12 23.96
N GLN A 59 13.62 -7.66 23.58
CA GLN A 59 13.86 -7.31 22.18
C GLN A 59 13.83 -8.53 21.24
N ALA A 60 14.10 -9.70 21.77
CA ALA A 60 14.02 -10.97 21.04
C ALA A 60 12.57 -11.36 20.69
N ASP A 61 11.61 -10.97 21.52
CA ASP A 61 10.19 -11.29 21.35
C ASP A 61 9.47 -10.35 20.38
N ILE A 62 10.11 -9.25 20.00
CA ILE A 62 9.53 -8.31 19.01
C ILE A 62 9.67 -8.90 17.61
N PRO A 63 8.57 -9.24 16.89
CA PRO A 63 8.61 -9.92 15.60
C PRO A 63 9.00 -8.99 14.45
N SER A 64 10.07 -8.21 14.65
CA SER A 64 10.51 -7.20 13.66
C SER A 64 11.13 -7.82 12.40
N ALA A 65 11.57 -9.08 12.47
CA ALA A 65 12.08 -9.83 11.33
C ALA A 65 10.95 -10.37 10.43
N ASP A 66 9.78 -10.63 11.02
CA ASP A 66 8.63 -11.22 10.32
C ASP A 66 7.70 -10.16 9.73
N VAL A 67 7.87 -8.89 10.10
CA VAL A 67 7.15 -7.76 9.49
C VAL A 67 7.88 -7.33 8.23
N LEU A 68 7.48 -7.92 7.10
CA LEU A 68 8.15 -7.74 5.81
C LEU A 68 7.46 -6.70 4.90
N SER A 69 6.20 -6.38 5.15
CA SER A 69 5.46 -5.42 4.33
C SER A 69 4.58 -4.50 5.18
N TYR A 70 4.09 -3.44 4.53
CA TYR A 70 3.20 -2.45 5.14
C TYR A 70 2.05 -2.16 4.19
N TYR A 71 0.84 -2.04 4.72
CA TYR A 71 -0.21 -1.36 3.99
C TYR A 71 -0.05 0.14 4.20
N VAL A 72 -0.05 0.88 3.10
CA VAL A 72 0.02 2.34 3.09
C VAL A 72 -1.32 2.86 2.61
N LYS A 73 -2.01 3.61 3.48
CA LYS A 73 -3.23 4.31 3.09
C LYS A 73 -2.87 5.68 2.59
N GLU A 74 -3.16 5.92 1.32
CA GLU A 74 -2.96 7.20 0.65
C GLU A 74 -4.30 7.89 0.40
N SER A 75 -4.28 9.19 0.43
CA SER A 75 -5.39 10.04 -0.02
C SER A 75 -4.89 10.97 -1.10
N SER A 76 -5.43 10.81 -2.28
CA SER A 76 -5.15 11.67 -3.42
C SER A 76 -6.25 12.70 -3.56
N TYR A 77 -5.88 13.95 -3.81
CA TYR A 77 -6.80 15.05 -3.98
C TYR A 77 -6.29 16.08 -4.98
N TYR A 78 -7.22 16.72 -5.65
CA TYR A 78 -6.94 17.81 -6.55
C TYR A 78 -7.27 19.15 -5.88
N ASP A 79 -6.26 20.00 -5.74
CA ASP A 79 -6.46 21.38 -5.24
C ASP A 79 -6.81 22.29 -6.42
N GLN A 80 -8.05 22.74 -6.44
CA GLN A 80 -8.56 23.64 -7.50
C GLN A 80 -7.94 25.03 -7.49
N ASN A 81 -7.44 25.50 -6.32
CA ASN A 81 -6.85 26.83 -6.20
C ASN A 81 -5.45 26.90 -6.82
N THR A 82 -4.67 25.86 -6.60
CA THR A 82 -3.31 25.72 -7.12
C THR A 82 -3.27 24.96 -8.43
N ALA A 83 -4.39 24.33 -8.81
CA ALA A 83 -4.52 23.43 -9.93
C ALA A 83 -3.47 22.30 -9.89
N THR A 84 -3.18 21.78 -8.70
CA THR A 84 -2.20 20.72 -8.48
C THR A 84 -2.84 19.44 -7.93
N TYR A 85 -2.33 18.30 -8.36
CA TYR A 85 -2.67 17.00 -7.79
C TYR A 85 -1.68 16.65 -6.68
N HIS A 86 -2.22 16.19 -5.57
CA HIS A 86 -1.43 15.80 -4.42
C HIS A 86 -1.85 14.41 -3.95
N SER A 87 -0.86 13.59 -3.59
CA SER A 87 -1.06 12.37 -2.82
C SER A 87 -0.39 12.52 -1.46
N ARG A 88 -1.08 12.14 -0.41
CA ARG A 88 -0.51 12.13 0.95
C ARG A 88 -0.81 10.81 1.64
N ILE A 89 0.13 10.36 2.42
CA ILE A 89 -0.05 9.20 3.28
C ILE A 89 -0.91 9.60 4.48
N VAL A 90 -1.92 8.80 4.74
CA VAL A 90 -2.86 8.98 5.87
C VAL A 90 -2.49 8.07 7.03
N ALA A 91 -2.17 6.82 6.74
CA ALA A 91 -1.87 5.83 7.76
C ALA A 91 -0.99 4.69 7.23
N LEU A 92 -0.29 4.04 8.15
CA LEU A 92 0.53 2.85 7.91
C LEU A 92 0.00 1.68 8.75
N CYS A 93 0.01 0.48 8.18
CA CYS A 93 -0.30 -0.76 8.89
C CYS A 93 0.82 -1.78 8.65
N PRO A 94 1.59 -2.17 9.68
CA PRO A 94 2.54 -3.26 9.58
C PRO A 94 1.83 -4.59 9.30
N VAL A 95 2.41 -5.39 8.41
CA VAL A 95 1.89 -6.71 8.05
C VAL A 95 2.91 -7.78 8.43
N LEU A 96 2.50 -8.66 9.33
CA LEU A 96 3.28 -9.80 9.77
C LEU A 96 3.13 -10.94 8.76
N HIS A 97 4.24 -11.53 8.35
CA HIS A 97 4.28 -12.67 7.45
C HIS A 97 4.65 -13.92 8.26
N LYS A 98 3.72 -14.86 8.35
CA LYS A 98 3.97 -16.18 8.98
C LYS A 98 3.88 -17.25 7.91
N ALA A 99 4.82 -18.20 7.96
CA ALA A 99 4.67 -19.44 7.19
C ALA A 99 3.42 -20.17 7.71
N ALA A 100 2.59 -20.66 6.81
CA ALA A 100 1.48 -21.51 7.21
C ALA A 100 2.05 -22.81 7.82
N ASP A 101 1.48 -23.25 8.94
CA ASP A 101 1.88 -24.51 9.56
C ASP A 101 1.74 -25.66 8.55
N GLU A 102 2.75 -26.53 8.48
CA GLU A 102 2.83 -27.68 7.56
C GLU A 102 1.56 -28.56 7.59
N TYR A 103 0.86 -28.55 8.71
CA TYR A 103 -0.38 -29.30 8.92
C TYR A 103 -1.54 -28.78 8.05
N TYR A 104 -1.67 -27.45 7.87
CA TYR A 104 -2.71 -26.85 7.04
C TYR A 104 -2.38 -26.91 5.53
N VAL A 105 -1.11 -26.94 5.18
CA VAL A 105 -0.66 -27.05 3.78
C VAL A 105 -1.03 -28.41 3.17
N ARG A 106 -0.99 -29.47 3.98
CA ARG A 106 -1.26 -30.85 3.52
C ARG A 106 -2.70 -31.15 3.15
N GLU A 107 -3.67 -30.38 3.69
CA GLU A 107 -5.10 -30.58 3.37
C GLU A 107 -5.56 -29.81 2.12
N THR A 108 -4.79 -28.83 1.64
CA THR A 108 -5.22 -27.93 0.56
C THR A 108 -4.42 -28.07 -0.74
N VAL A 109 -3.33 -28.80 -0.76
CA VAL A 109 -2.50 -29.02 -1.96
C VAL A 109 -2.82 -30.39 -2.56
N SER A 110 -3.41 -30.39 -3.75
CA SER A 110 -3.50 -31.57 -4.59
C SER A 110 -2.10 -31.97 -5.07
N GLU A 111 -1.82 -33.28 -5.09
CA GLU A 111 -0.49 -33.88 -5.36
C GLU A 111 0.06 -33.58 -6.78
N ASP A 112 -0.64 -32.81 -7.60
CA ASP A 112 -0.31 -32.56 -9.01
C ASP A 112 0.38 -31.22 -9.28
N ASP A 113 0.64 -30.38 -8.26
CA ASP A 113 1.33 -29.08 -8.45
C ASP A 113 2.82 -29.22 -8.14
N ASP A 114 3.63 -29.44 -9.18
CA ASP A 114 5.10 -29.49 -9.15
C ASP A 114 5.79 -28.15 -8.77
N ASP A 115 5.03 -27.11 -8.43
CA ASP A 115 5.55 -25.79 -8.05
C ASP A 115 5.64 -25.64 -6.52
N GLN A 116 6.53 -26.43 -5.90
CA GLN A 116 6.80 -26.46 -4.45
C GLN A 116 7.44 -25.18 -3.89
N SER A 117 7.49 -24.07 -4.62
CA SER A 117 8.20 -22.86 -4.18
C SER A 117 7.32 -21.73 -3.61
N SER A 118 6.01 -21.84 -3.64
CA SER A 118 5.14 -20.92 -2.92
C SER A 118 4.84 -21.44 -1.52
N LEU A 119 5.78 -21.27 -0.61
CA LEU A 119 5.49 -21.30 0.84
C LEU A 119 4.23 -20.47 1.05
N ASN A 120 3.16 -21.10 1.52
CA ASN A 120 1.87 -20.47 1.75
C ASN A 120 2.03 -19.46 2.90
N ILE A 121 2.57 -18.26 2.56
CA ILE A 121 2.85 -17.20 3.52
C ILE A 121 1.54 -16.47 3.82
N GLN A 122 1.06 -16.63 5.03
CA GLN A 122 -0.10 -15.89 5.51
C GLN A 122 0.31 -14.49 5.97
N LYS A 123 -0.46 -13.50 5.54
CA LYS A 123 -0.26 -12.08 5.84
C LYS A 123 -1.25 -11.64 6.91
N PHE A 124 -0.73 -11.18 8.04
CA PHE A 124 -1.52 -10.72 9.17
C PHE A 124 -1.31 -9.21 9.38
N PRO A 125 -2.26 -8.36 8.97
CA PRO A 125 -2.22 -6.94 9.32
C PRO A 125 -2.36 -6.79 10.85
N LEU A 126 -1.51 -5.95 11.44
CA LEU A 126 -1.43 -5.85 12.90
C LEU A 126 -2.33 -4.74 13.44
N PHE A 127 -2.05 -3.51 13.06
CA PHE A 127 -2.74 -2.32 13.52
C PHE A 127 -2.49 -1.15 12.59
N TRP A 128 -3.37 -0.16 12.62
CA TRP A 128 -3.17 1.10 11.91
C TRP A 128 -2.54 2.15 12.82
N VAL A 129 -1.64 2.96 12.27
CA VAL A 129 -1.10 4.18 12.89
C VAL A 129 -1.31 5.33 11.93
N LYS A 130 -1.81 6.47 12.41
CA LYS A 130 -1.89 7.68 11.59
C LYS A 130 -0.50 8.20 11.27
N TYR A 131 -0.29 8.60 10.02
CA TYR A 131 0.99 9.13 9.59
C TYR A 131 1.36 10.44 10.32
N ASP A 132 0.38 11.30 10.57
CA ASP A 132 0.58 12.56 11.26
C ASP A 132 1.10 12.37 12.70
N ASP A 133 0.71 11.28 13.37
CA ASP A 133 1.16 10.96 14.74
C ASP A 133 2.61 10.46 14.80
N ILE A 134 3.12 9.89 13.71
CA ILE A 134 4.46 9.30 13.64
C ILE A 134 5.47 10.15 12.88
N LYS A 135 5.02 11.10 12.07
CA LYS A 135 5.85 11.92 11.18
C LYS A 135 7.07 12.53 11.88
N THR A 136 6.88 13.14 13.05
CA THR A 136 7.97 13.76 13.81
C THR A 136 9.04 12.76 14.25
N TYR A 137 8.64 11.52 14.53
CA TYR A 137 9.57 10.45 14.91
C TYR A 137 10.28 9.86 13.69
N LEU A 138 9.62 9.80 12.53
CA LEU A 138 10.19 9.34 11.27
C LEU A 138 11.26 10.30 10.73
N SER A 139 11.06 11.62 10.89
CA SER A 139 12.04 12.62 10.46
C SER A 139 13.37 12.55 11.23
N GLY A 140 13.36 11.97 12.43
CA GLY A 140 14.57 11.72 13.22
C GLY A 140 15.28 10.39 12.92
N GLN A 141 14.82 9.59 11.97
CA GLN A 141 15.40 8.30 11.63
C GLN A 141 15.87 8.28 10.18
N ASP A 142 17.14 7.93 9.99
CA ASP A 142 17.71 7.79 8.65
C ASP A 142 17.47 6.41 8.07
N VAL A 143 17.16 6.36 6.78
CA VAL A 143 17.15 5.16 5.94
C VAL A 143 18.23 5.25 4.88
N MET A 144 18.82 4.11 4.55
CA MET A 144 19.75 4.00 3.43
C MET A 144 18.95 3.81 2.16
N THR A 145 19.12 4.69 1.19
CA THR A 145 18.40 4.65 -0.09
C THR A 145 19.16 3.91 -1.19
N SER A 146 20.42 3.57 -0.94
CA SER A 146 21.26 2.85 -1.91
C SER A 146 22.16 1.86 -1.21
N ASN A 147 22.22 0.64 -1.74
CA ASN A 147 23.17 -0.39 -1.30
C ASN A 147 24.60 -0.14 -1.79
N LEU A 148 24.77 0.71 -2.80
CA LEU A 148 26.06 1.01 -3.44
C LEU A 148 26.72 2.28 -2.90
N ASN A 149 25.93 3.18 -2.30
CA ASN A 149 26.42 4.45 -1.77
C ASN A 149 25.92 4.67 -0.34
N ASN A 150 26.74 4.30 0.63
CA ASN A 150 26.45 4.49 2.06
C ASN A 150 26.32 5.95 2.48
N ALA A 151 26.68 6.90 1.63
CA ALA A 151 26.55 8.34 1.89
C ALA A 151 25.15 8.89 1.57
N ALA A 152 24.36 8.16 0.77
CA ALA A 152 23.00 8.57 0.43
C ALA A 152 22.04 8.19 1.58
N LYS A 153 21.91 9.08 2.55
CA LYS A 153 20.95 8.96 3.65
C LYS A 153 19.77 9.88 3.39
N MET A 154 18.61 9.41 3.74
CA MET A 154 17.35 10.13 3.66
C MET A 154 16.61 9.90 4.97
N SER A 155 15.83 10.87 5.47
CA SER A 155 14.97 10.59 6.62
C SER A 155 13.84 9.62 6.21
N MET A 156 13.31 8.85 7.15
CA MET A 156 12.14 8.01 6.87
C MET A 156 10.93 8.84 6.44
N ASP A 157 10.77 10.05 6.97
CA ASP A 157 9.69 10.96 6.56
C ASP A 157 9.86 11.40 5.10
N ASP A 158 11.07 11.77 4.69
CA ASP A 158 11.34 12.12 3.29
C ASP A 158 11.13 10.92 2.36
N PHE A 159 11.55 9.72 2.78
CA PHE A 159 11.34 8.49 2.01
C PHE A 159 9.86 8.24 1.70
N PHE A 160 8.99 8.46 2.68
CA PHE A 160 7.55 8.31 2.50
C PHE A 160 6.93 9.50 1.76
N SER A 161 7.28 10.74 2.11
CA SER A 161 6.68 11.94 1.54
C SER A 161 7.04 12.17 0.07
N THR A 162 8.20 11.64 -0.37
CA THR A 162 8.64 11.68 -1.77
C THR A 162 8.30 10.41 -2.56
N ASN A 163 7.45 9.53 -2.01
CA ASN A 163 6.96 8.31 -2.65
C ASN A 163 8.10 7.38 -3.14
N HIS A 164 9.18 7.24 -2.36
CA HIS A 164 10.28 6.34 -2.72
C HIS A 164 9.97 4.85 -2.44
N TYR A 165 8.86 4.57 -1.77
CA TYR A 165 8.39 3.20 -1.56
C TYR A 165 7.75 2.63 -2.83
N LYS A 166 7.75 1.31 -2.94
CA LYS A 166 7.13 0.57 -4.04
C LYS A 166 6.14 -0.41 -3.45
N GLY A 167 5.03 -0.59 -4.14
CA GLY A 167 4.00 -1.53 -3.72
C GLY A 167 2.93 -1.67 -4.79
N ASP A 168 2.10 -2.68 -4.62
CA ASP A 168 0.97 -2.95 -5.49
C ASP A 168 -0.31 -2.41 -4.85
N ILE A 169 -1.25 -1.94 -5.65
CA ILE A 169 -2.54 -1.48 -5.17
C ILE A 169 -3.31 -2.69 -4.60
N TYR A 170 -3.59 -2.62 -3.30
CA TYR A 170 -4.32 -3.65 -2.56
C TYR A 170 -5.84 -3.40 -2.60
N MET A 171 -6.23 -2.13 -2.43
CA MET A 171 -7.63 -1.72 -2.30
C MET A 171 -7.79 -0.28 -2.77
N THR A 172 -8.92 0.03 -3.36
CA THR A 172 -9.36 1.40 -3.67
C THR A 172 -10.69 1.67 -3.01
N THR A 173 -11.05 2.93 -2.82
CA THR A 173 -12.39 3.30 -2.34
C THR A 173 -13.43 2.81 -3.33
N ASN A 174 -14.29 1.90 -2.89
CA ASN A 174 -15.38 1.33 -3.68
C ASN A 174 -16.64 1.17 -2.83
N MET A 175 -17.80 1.13 -3.48
CA MET A 175 -19.11 1.07 -2.79
C MET A 175 -19.30 -0.18 -1.91
N GLN A 176 -18.54 -1.24 -2.18
CA GLN A 176 -18.67 -2.53 -1.50
C GLN A 176 -17.56 -2.77 -0.46
N ASN A 177 -16.61 -1.83 -0.32
CA ASN A 177 -15.42 -1.92 0.54
C ASN A 177 -14.64 -3.24 0.37
N ARG A 178 -14.56 -3.74 -0.87
CA ARG A 178 -13.83 -4.97 -1.19
C ARG A 178 -12.40 -4.68 -1.58
N SER A 179 -11.48 -5.50 -1.11
CA SER A 179 -10.11 -5.52 -1.64
C SER A 179 -10.09 -6.12 -3.06
N LEU A 180 -9.04 -5.81 -3.83
CA LEU A 180 -8.89 -6.34 -5.19
C LEU A 180 -8.87 -7.88 -5.18
N GLN A 181 -8.24 -8.49 -4.19
CA GLN A 181 -8.19 -9.95 -4.05
C GLN A 181 -9.55 -10.61 -3.85
N GLN A 182 -10.53 -9.89 -3.26
CA GLN A 182 -11.86 -10.44 -3.03
C GLN A 182 -12.71 -10.56 -4.29
N TYR A 183 -12.42 -9.78 -5.34
CA TYR A 183 -13.19 -9.85 -6.59
C TYR A 183 -12.36 -10.27 -7.81
N CYS A 184 -11.04 -10.32 -7.71
CA CYS A 184 -10.16 -10.86 -8.73
C CYS A 184 -9.86 -12.33 -8.40
N ALA A 185 -10.46 -13.26 -9.13
CA ALA A 185 -10.36 -14.70 -8.85
C ALA A 185 -8.98 -15.31 -9.15
N THR A 186 -8.14 -14.63 -9.94
CA THR A 186 -6.79 -15.10 -10.33
C THR A 186 -5.76 -13.98 -10.25
N ASP A 187 -4.50 -14.34 -10.02
CA ASP A 187 -3.39 -13.37 -9.98
C ASP A 187 -3.23 -12.57 -11.27
N SER A 188 -3.53 -13.18 -12.42
CA SER A 188 -3.51 -12.50 -13.71
C SER A 188 -4.57 -11.40 -13.80
N LEU A 189 -5.79 -11.66 -13.29
CA LEU A 189 -6.85 -10.65 -13.21
C LEU A 189 -6.51 -9.56 -12.21
N LEU A 190 -5.91 -9.93 -11.07
CA LEU A 190 -5.46 -8.99 -10.06
C LEU A 190 -4.43 -8.01 -10.65
N LYS A 191 -3.37 -8.50 -11.29
CA LYS A 191 -2.36 -7.65 -11.94
C LYS A 191 -2.93 -6.76 -13.04
N LYS A 192 -3.86 -7.29 -13.82
CA LYS A 192 -4.55 -6.51 -14.87
C LYS A 192 -5.36 -5.37 -14.29
N GLU A 193 -6.07 -5.62 -13.18
CA GLU A 193 -6.87 -4.61 -12.50
C GLU A 193 -5.99 -3.56 -11.81
N GLN A 194 -4.91 -3.95 -11.16
CA GLN A 194 -3.91 -3.04 -10.61
C GLN A 194 -3.36 -2.09 -11.69
N THR A 195 -2.90 -2.64 -12.81
CA THR A 195 -2.40 -1.85 -13.94
C THR A 195 -3.47 -0.93 -14.52
N ARG A 196 -4.75 -1.36 -14.56
CA ARG A 196 -5.85 -0.51 -15.00
C ARG A 196 -6.05 0.69 -14.09
N ILE A 197 -6.00 0.48 -12.77
CA ILE A 197 -6.18 1.55 -11.78
C ILE A 197 -4.99 2.51 -11.81
N GLU A 198 -3.76 2.00 -11.84
CA GLU A 198 -2.54 2.81 -11.97
C GLU A 198 -2.59 3.70 -13.21
N LYS A 199 -2.98 3.12 -14.35
CA LYS A 199 -3.15 3.86 -15.59
C LYS A 199 -4.22 4.94 -15.47
N GLN A 200 -5.34 4.68 -14.80
CA GLN A 200 -6.37 5.71 -14.59
C GLN A 200 -5.86 6.87 -13.74
N ILE A 201 -5.05 6.60 -12.71
CA ILE A 201 -4.45 7.64 -11.87
C ILE A 201 -3.47 8.47 -12.70
N THR A 202 -2.57 7.83 -13.44
CA THR A 202 -1.59 8.50 -14.31
C THR A 202 -2.28 9.31 -15.41
N ASP A 203 -3.27 8.73 -16.09
CA ASP A 203 -4.05 9.43 -17.11
C ASP A 203 -4.76 10.65 -16.52
N PHE A 204 -5.26 10.58 -15.29
CA PHE A 204 -5.87 11.70 -14.60
C PHE A 204 -4.84 12.80 -14.32
N GLU A 205 -3.67 12.45 -13.78
CA GLU A 205 -2.58 13.39 -13.50
C GLU A 205 -2.10 14.12 -14.76
N GLU A 206 -1.91 13.39 -15.85
CA GLU A 206 -1.45 13.96 -17.13
C GLU A 206 -2.50 14.88 -17.78
N HIS A 207 -3.81 14.66 -17.52
CA HIS A 207 -4.88 15.38 -18.17
C HIS A 207 -5.46 16.53 -17.33
N ILE A 208 -5.02 16.69 -16.09
CA ILE A 208 -5.45 17.79 -15.19
C ILE A 208 -5.25 19.16 -15.84
N TRP A 209 -4.19 19.34 -16.64
CA TRP A 209 -3.82 20.60 -17.28
C TRP A 209 -4.38 20.77 -18.69
N ARG A 210 -5.11 19.78 -19.21
CA ARG A 210 -5.72 19.90 -20.52
C ARG A 210 -6.95 20.80 -20.45
N THR A 211 -6.88 21.94 -21.13
CA THR A 211 -8.06 22.79 -21.30
C THR A 211 -9.09 22.07 -22.17
N PRO A 212 -10.38 22.32 -22.00
CA PRO A 212 -11.43 21.78 -22.86
C PRO A 212 -11.20 22.02 -24.36
N VAL A 213 -10.52 23.11 -24.70
CA VAL A 213 -10.12 23.46 -26.07
C VAL A 213 -9.13 22.43 -26.65
N ASP A 214 -8.15 21.98 -25.85
CA ASP A 214 -7.17 20.99 -26.29
C ASP A 214 -7.80 19.63 -26.56
N SER A 215 -8.80 19.23 -25.78
CA SER A 215 -9.52 17.98 -25.98
C SER A 215 -10.38 17.99 -27.25
N VAL A 216 -11.01 19.12 -27.57
CA VAL A 216 -11.78 19.30 -28.80
C VAL A 216 -10.88 19.32 -30.02
N GLU A 217 -9.74 19.99 -29.91
CA GLU A 217 -8.77 20.06 -31.00
C GLU A 217 -8.09 18.71 -31.27
N GLN A 218 -7.83 17.92 -30.21
CA GLN A 218 -7.32 16.56 -30.33
C GLN A 218 -8.36 15.62 -30.97
N ALA A 219 -9.61 15.65 -30.52
CA ALA A 219 -10.69 14.88 -31.14
C ALA A 219 -10.90 15.23 -32.62
N ARG A 220 -10.70 16.50 -32.97
CA ARG A 220 -10.71 16.96 -34.37
C ARG A 220 -9.53 16.43 -35.18
N ARG A 221 -8.31 16.43 -34.61
CA ARG A 221 -7.10 15.86 -35.24
C ARG A 221 -7.25 14.34 -35.44
N ASP A 222 -7.77 13.63 -34.44
CA ASP A 222 -8.00 12.19 -34.50
C ASP A 222 -9.04 11.83 -35.57
N SER A 223 -10.11 12.65 -35.67
CA SER A 223 -11.14 12.50 -36.69
C SER A 223 -10.58 12.72 -38.11
N ILE A 224 -9.74 13.72 -38.29
CA ILE A 224 -9.07 14.03 -39.56
C ILE A 224 -8.08 12.90 -39.93
N ALA A 225 -7.30 12.41 -38.96
CA ALA A 225 -6.39 11.28 -39.16
C ALA A 225 -7.12 10.00 -39.57
N ALA A 226 -8.27 9.70 -38.94
CA ALA A 226 -9.12 8.56 -39.28
C ALA A 226 -9.72 8.66 -40.69
N LEU A 227 -10.12 9.87 -41.11
CA LEU A 227 -10.62 10.12 -42.46
C LEU A 227 -9.51 9.93 -43.52
N ASN A 228 -8.29 10.42 -43.25
CA ASN A 228 -7.16 10.27 -44.13
C ASN A 228 -6.72 8.80 -44.28
N LEU A 229 -6.82 8.00 -43.22
CA LEU A 229 -6.55 6.56 -43.24
C LEU A 229 -7.60 5.80 -44.08
N LYS A 230 -8.88 6.20 -44.02
CA LYS A 230 -9.94 5.62 -44.85
C LYS A 230 -9.76 6.00 -46.31
N GLY A 231 -9.37 7.23 -46.62
CA GLY A 231 -9.09 7.69 -47.97
C GLY A 231 -7.91 6.94 -48.65
N LYS A 232 -6.83 6.69 -47.88
CA LYS A 232 -5.67 5.90 -48.37
C LYS A 232 -6.02 4.43 -48.58
N LYS A 233 -6.92 3.84 -47.80
CA LYS A 233 -7.37 2.47 -48.02
C LYS A 233 -8.30 2.34 -49.25
N ALA A 234 -9.16 3.33 -49.47
CA ALA A 234 -10.04 3.37 -50.63
C ALA A 234 -9.24 3.57 -51.95
N GLY A 235 -8.21 4.44 -51.93
CA GLY A 235 -7.33 4.63 -53.10
C GLY A 235 -6.54 3.37 -53.47
N LYS A 236 -6.05 2.60 -52.48
CA LYS A 236 -5.36 1.32 -52.74
C LYS A 236 -6.27 0.20 -53.25
N ALA A 237 -7.56 0.25 -52.96
CA ALA A 237 -8.53 -0.75 -53.45
C ALA A 237 -9.06 -0.43 -54.86
N ALA A 238 -8.84 0.79 -55.37
CA ALA A 238 -9.19 1.21 -56.73
C ALA A 238 -8.09 1.01 -57.78
N GLU A 239 -6.85 0.73 -57.31
CA GLU A 239 -5.66 0.45 -58.19
C GLU A 239 -5.30 -1.05 -58.29
N ALA A 240 -6.10 -1.93 -57.64
CA ALA A 240 -5.94 -3.39 -57.70
C ALA A 240 -7.16 -4.01 -58.48
#